data_ff57529c5d1c49fb4c33f26de0ef9122
#
_entry.id   ff57529c5d1c49fb4c33f26de0ef9122
#
_cell.length_a   1.000
_cell.length_b   1.000
_cell.length_c   1.000
_cell.angle_alpha   90.00
_cell.angle_beta   90.00
_cell.angle_gamma   90.00
#
_symmetry.space_group_name_H-M   'P 1'
#
loop_
_entity.id
_entity.type
_entity.pdbx_description
1 polymer ?
#
loop_
_entity_poly.entity_id
_entity_poly.type
_entity_poly.pdbx_seq_one_letter_code
_entity_poly.pdbx_strand_id
1 'polypeptide(L)'
;AGGLTYALIWPSAPRRRKQAYREACQWLIDGFSQLGLPLQFGDDPALGSGSNCFASSTAADLVDHAGVKRIGSAQCWQHGRLLQHGEILLDPPPTLWKAVFSEAAPPAAAADLNRLTLEQQLINAMAIAWPDVAWEEVPLSDDERAQVEARSRSDCSEFAGIDATI
;
A
#
# COMPACT_ATOMS: atom_id res chain seq x y z
N ALA A 1 2.29 5.97 -13.69
CA ALA A 1 1.54 5.18 -12.73
C ALA A 1 1.20 6.06 -11.52
N GLY A 2 -0.08 6.10 -11.12
CA GLY A 2 -0.58 7.02 -10.09
C GLY A 2 -0.43 6.55 -8.66
N GLY A 3 0.43 5.59 -8.37
CA GLY A 3 0.60 5.03 -7.04
C GLY A 3 2.02 4.57 -6.71
N LEU A 4 2.23 4.21 -5.46
CA LEU A 4 3.47 3.66 -4.92
C LEU A 4 3.14 2.44 -4.05
N THR A 5 3.76 1.31 -4.34
CA THR A 5 3.63 0.09 -3.53
C THR A 5 4.70 0.07 -2.44
N TYR A 6 4.34 -0.36 -1.24
CA TYR A 6 5.27 -0.60 -0.15
C TYR A 6 5.13 -2.00 0.43
N ALA A 7 6.18 -2.48 1.07
CA ALA A 7 6.19 -3.71 1.86
C ALA A 7 7.00 -3.52 3.15
N LEU A 8 6.45 -3.97 4.28
CA LEU A 8 7.08 -3.98 5.58
C LEU A 8 7.16 -5.41 6.10
N ILE A 9 8.38 -5.90 6.37
CA ILE A 9 8.59 -7.18 7.04
C ILE A 9 8.96 -6.89 8.49
N TRP A 10 8.15 -7.40 9.42
CA TRP A 10 8.34 -7.17 10.85
C TRP A 10 8.50 -8.52 11.59
N PRO A 11 9.76 -8.91 11.92
CA PRO A 11 10.04 -10.23 12.49
C PRO A 11 9.45 -10.46 13.88
N SER A 12 9.23 -9.40 14.66
CA SER A 12 8.77 -9.45 16.06
C SER A 12 7.51 -8.60 16.28
N ALA A 13 6.59 -8.62 15.33
CA ALA A 13 5.34 -7.87 15.42
C ALA A 13 4.49 -8.28 16.64
N PRO A 14 3.72 -7.35 17.24
CA PRO A 14 2.80 -7.64 18.31
C PRO A 14 1.84 -8.79 17.97
N ARG A 15 1.63 -9.73 18.88
CA ARG A 15 0.75 -10.90 18.62
C ARG A 15 -0.72 -10.54 18.40
N ARG A 16 -1.17 -9.38 18.88
CA ARG A 16 -2.53 -8.89 18.69
C ARG A 16 -2.64 -8.25 17.31
N ARG A 17 -3.29 -8.91 16.37
CA ARG A 17 -3.41 -8.46 14.96
C ARG A 17 -3.87 -7.01 14.80
N LYS A 18 -4.89 -6.58 15.56
CA LYS A 18 -5.39 -5.20 15.51
C LYS A 18 -4.34 -4.18 15.96
N GLN A 19 -3.56 -4.52 17.00
CA GLN A 19 -2.45 -3.67 17.47
C GLN A 19 -1.33 -3.62 16.42
N ALA A 20 -0.88 -4.78 15.93
CA ALA A 20 0.14 -4.87 14.90
C ALA A 20 -0.24 -4.06 13.65
N TYR A 21 -1.54 -4.11 13.26
CA TYR A 21 -2.03 -3.35 12.12
C TYR A 21 -1.90 -1.84 12.36
N ARG A 22 -2.35 -1.36 13.52
CA ARG A 22 -2.26 0.06 13.87
C ARG A 22 -0.82 0.56 13.92
N GLU A 23 0.06 -0.18 14.60
CA GLU A 23 1.47 0.18 14.69
C GLU A 23 2.17 0.14 13.33
N ALA A 24 1.86 -0.87 12.50
CA ALA A 24 2.42 -0.99 11.16
C ALA A 24 1.91 0.07 10.16
N CYS A 25 0.85 0.81 10.49
CA CYS A 25 0.33 1.92 9.68
C CYS A 25 0.71 3.30 10.24
N GLN A 26 1.10 3.41 11.51
CA GLN A 26 1.32 4.69 12.16
C GLN A 26 2.40 5.53 11.46
N TRP A 27 3.50 4.94 11.06
CA TRP A 27 4.57 5.62 10.34
C TRP A 27 4.13 6.21 8.99
N LEU A 28 3.15 5.57 8.33
CA LEU A 28 2.54 6.11 7.12
C LEU A 28 1.73 7.37 7.45
N ILE A 29 0.90 7.32 8.50
CA ILE A 29 0.11 8.47 8.95
C ILE A 29 1.03 9.65 9.28
N ASP A 30 2.10 9.38 10.03
CA ASP A 30 3.06 10.42 10.45
C ASP A 30 3.81 11.00 9.23
N GLY A 31 4.25 10.16 8.31
CA GLY A 31 4.94 10.60 7.09
C GLY A 31 4.03 11.45 6.18
N PHE A 32 2.80 11.02 5.97
CA PHE A 32 1.83 11.77 5.17
C PHE A 32 1.38 13.07 5.84
N SER A 33 1.28 13.10 7.17
CA SER A 33 0.99 14.33 7.91
C SER A 33 2.07 15.41 7.68
N GLN A 34 3.35 15.01 7.65
CA GLN A 34 4.46 15.93 7.37
C GLN A 34 4.47 16.44 5.93
N LEU A 35 3.85 15.71 5.01
CA LEU A 35 3.65 16.12 3.61
C LEU A 35 2.40 17.00 3.39
N GLY A 36 1.69 17.35 4.47
CA GLY A 36 0.47 18.17 4.39
C GLY A 36 -0.77 17.38 3.90
N LEU A 37 -0.71 16.06 3.88
CA LEU A 37 -1.82 15.17 3.57
C LEU A 37 -2.12 14.26 4.78
N PRO A 38 -2.78 14.76 5.84
CA PRO A 38 -3.07 13.96 7.02
C PRO A 38 -4.03 12.82 6.67
N LEU A 39 -3.66 11.62 7.09
CA LEU A 39 -4.44 10.40 6.93
C LEU A 39 -4.97 9.91 8.27
N GLN A 40 -6.08 9.20 8.24
CA GLN A 40 -6.66 8.52 9.38
C GLN A 40 -7.12 7.12 9.00
N PHE A 41 -7.38 6.25 9.99
CA PHE A 41 -7.98 4.95 9.73
C PHE A 41 -9.41 5.09 9.20
N GLY A 42 -9.78 4.28 8.23
CA GLY A 42 -11.14 4.21 7.74
C GLY A 42 -12.09 3.66 8.80
N ASP A 43 -13.33 4.15 8.83
CA ASP A 43 -14.33 3.76 9.83
C ASP A 43 -15.41 2.82 9.27
N ASP A 44 -15.49 2.67 7.96
CA ASP A 44 -16.52 1.85 7.34
C ASP A 44 -16.30 0.35 7.55
N PRO A 45 -17.32 -0.40 7.99
CA PRO A 45 -17.28 -1.84 7.92
C PRO A 45 -17.13 -2.26 6.45
N ALA A 46 -16.38 -3.33 6.19
CA ALA A 46 -16.17 -3.86 4.84
C ALA A 46 -17.54 -4.20 4.18
N LEU A 47 -18.11 -3.23 3.50
CA LEU A 47 -19.36 -3.36 2.74
C LEU A 47 -18.96 -3.35 1.26
N GLY A 48 -18.80 -4.52 0.67
CA GLY A 48 -18.64 -4.59 -0.76
C GLY A 48 -18.08 -5.90 -1.28
N SER A 49 -18.85 -6.54 -2.13
CA SER A 49 -18.45 -7.68 -2.97
C SER A 49 -17.89 -7.24 -4.33
N GLY A 50 -17.47 -5.98 -4.47
CA GLY A 50 -16.93 -5.44 -5.72
C GLY A 50 -15.46 -5.78 -5.95
N SER A 51 -15.04 -5.86 -7.21
CA SER A 51 -13.65 -6.05 -7.61
C SER A 51 -12.74 -4.84 -7.32
N ASN A 52 -13.33 -3.67 -7.03
CA ASN A 52 -12.60 -2.45 -6.72
C ASN A 52 -12.34 -2.34 -5.21
N CYS A 53 -11.16 -2.77 -4.78
CA CYS A 53 -10.74 -2.69 -3.37
C CYS A 53 -10.53 -1.26 -2.86
N PHE A 54 -10.56 -0.24 -3.73
CA PHE A 54 -10.50 1.17 -3.35
C PHE A 54 -11.88 1.84 -3.25
N ALA A 55 -12.97 1.15 -3.64
CA ALA A 55 -14.33 1.67 -3.53
C ALA A 55 -14.86 1.72 -2.09
N SER A 56 -14.28 0.92 -1.19
CA SER A 56 -14.63 0.90 0.23
C SER A 56 -13.39 0.98 1.10
N SER A 57 -13.50 1.62 2.25
CA SER A 57 -12.44 1.68 3.26
C SER A 57 -12.85 0.86 4.48
N THR A 58 -11.90 0.11 5.02
CA THR A 58 -12.07 -0.63 6.26
C THR A 58 -11.25 0.03 7.37
N ALA A 59 -11.44 -0.38 8.62
CA ALA A 59 -10.58 0.06 9.74
C ALA A 59 -9.09 -0.28 9.57
N ALA A 60 -8.73 -0.96 8.50
CA ALA A 60 -7.39 -1.35 8.10
C ALA A 60 -6.80 -0.45 7.00
N ASP A 61 -7.62 0.39 6.40
CA ASP A 61 -7.23 1.30 5.31
C ASP A 61 -6.99 2.70 5.86
N LEU A 62 -6.21 3.50 5.12
CA LEU A 62 -5.99 4.90 5.46
C LEU A 62 -6.71 5.80 4.46
N VAL A 63 -7.50 6.73 4.99
CA VAL A 63 -8.30 7.69 4.24
C VAL A 63 -7.85 9.12 4.52
N ASP A 64 -8.03 10.00 3.55
CA ASP A 64 -7.83 11.44 3.76
C ASP A 64 -9.05 12.09 4.43
N HIS A 65 -8.99 13.39 4.66
CA HIS A 65 -10.06 14.17 5.30
C HIS A 65 -11.37 14.22 4.49
N ALA A 66 -11.31 13.90 3.19
CA ALA A 66 -12.49 13.78 2.34
C ALA A 66 -13.07 12.36 2.32
N GLY A 67 -12.50 11.43 3.10
CA GLY A 67 -12.90 10.03 3.15
C GLY A 67 -12.40 9.19 1.96
N VAL A 68 -11.53 9.75 1.11
CA VAL A 68 -10.97 9.02 -0.01
C VAL A 68 -9.89 8.07 0.48
N LYS A 69 -10.01 6.79 0.17
CA LYS A 69 -9.00 5.78 0.49
C LYS A 69 -7.72 6.08 -0.27
N ARG A 70 -6.66 6.40 0.48
CA ARG A 70 -5.33 6.69 -0.06
C ARG A 70 -4.37 5.52 0.05
N ILE A 71 -4.53 4.71 1.09
CA ILE A 71 -3.69 3.53 1.27
C ILE A 71 -4.56 2.33 1.59
N GLY A 72 -4.47 1.30 0.76
CA GLY A 72 -5.01 -0.02 1.02
C GLY A 72 -3.88 -0.97 1.41
N SER A 73 -4.01 -1.69 2.52
CA SER A 73 -2.98 -2.58 3.02
C SER A 73 -3.53 -3.98 3.34
N ALA A 74 -2.66 -4.98 3.17
CA ALA A 74 -2.94 -6.35 3.55
C ALA A 74 -1.81 -6.92 4.42
N GLN A 75 -2.14 -7.85 5.30
CA GLN A 75 -1.18 -8.52 6.16
C GLN A 75 -1.17 -10.03 5.93
N CYS A 76 0.03 -10.59 5.87
CA CYS A 76 0.28 -12.02 5.91
C CYS A 76 1.14 -12.37 7.13
N TRP A 77 0.70 -13.38 7.90
CA TRP A 77 1.40 -13.86 9.09
C TRP A 77 1.95 -15.25 8.84
N GLN A 78 3.26 -15.40 9.01
CA GLN A 78 3.93 -16.68 8.87
C GLN A 78 4.98 -16.87 9.96
N HIS A 79 4.91 -17.97 10.72
CA HIS A 79 5.85 -18.30 11.79
C HIS A 79 6.13 -17.15 12.77
N GLY A 80 5.10 -16.39 13.15
CA GLY A 80 5.24 -15.25 14.06
C GLY A 80 5.82 -13.99 13.48
N ARG A 81 6.08 -13.98 12.17
CA ARG A 81 6.54 -12.80 11.40
C ARG A 81 5.37 -12.17 10.66
N LEU A 82 5.38 -10.87 10.54
CA LEU A 82 4.39 -10.11 9.78
C LEU A 82 5.00 -9.61 8.48
N LEU A 83 4.33 -9.84 7.38
CA LEU A 83 4.46 -9.06 6.15
C LEU A 83 3.23 -8.18 6.03
N GLN A 84 3.41 -6.87 5.97
CA GLN A 84 2.38 -5.94 5.54
C GLN A 84 2.82 -5.33 4.21
N HIS A 85 1.94 -5.31 3.25
CA HIS A 85 2.16 -4.60 1.99
C HIS A 85 0.92 -3.80 1.63
N GLY A 86 1.08 -2.78 0.79
CA GLY A 86 -0.04 -1.97 0.36
C GLY A 86 0.29 -1.09 -0.82
N GLU A 87 -0.77 -0.51 -1.38
CA GLU A 87 -0.73 0.47 -2.45
C GLU A 87 -1.11 1.84 -1.91
N ILE A 88 -0.27 2.82 -2.21
CA ILE A 88 -0.49 4.23 -1.91
C ILE A 88 -1.01 4.89 -3.18
N LEU A 89 -2.27 5.33 -3.18
CA LEU A 89 -2.95 5.89 -4.32
C LEU A 89 -2.86 7.42 -4.30
N LEU A 90 -2.12 8.00 -5.24
CA LEU A 90 -1.88 9.45 -5.32
C LEU A 90 -2.72 10.10 -6.41
N ASP A 91 -2.52 9.68 -7.65
CA ASP A 91 -3.16 10.24 -8.85
C ASP A 91 -3.44 9.09 -9.84
N PRO A 92 -4.54 8.35 -9.65
CA PRO A 92 -4.87 7.23 -10.52
C PRO A 92 -5.27 7.75 -11.92
N PRO A 93 -4.68 7.20 -13.01
CA PRO A 93 -5.02 7.60 -14.38
C PRO A 93 -6.50 7.29 -14.66
N PRO A 94 -7.36 8.29 -14.94
CA PRO A 94 -8.81 8.09 -15.04
C PRO A 94 -9.22 7.11 -16.13
N THR A 95 -8.53 7.13 -17.28
CA THR A 95 -8.82 6.23 -18.40
C THR A 95 -8.52 4.77 -18.05
N LEU A 96 -7.37 4.51 -17.42
CA LEU A 96 -6.99 3.17 -17.00
C LEU A 96 -7.90 2.67 -15.88
N TRP A 97 -8.20 3.52 -14.89
CA TRP A 97 -9.11 3.19 -13.80
C TRP A 97 -10.49 2.78 -14.31
N LYS A 98 -11.07 3.57 -15.22
CA LYS A 98 -12.34 3.26 -15.83
C LYS A 98 -12.31 1.96 -16.63
N ALA A 99 -11.21 1.68 -17.33
CA ALA A 99 -11.06 0.44 -18.10
C ALA A 99 -11.01 -0.80 -17.20
N VAL A 100 -10.39 -0.70 -16.00
CA VAL A 100 -10.23 -1.82 -15.07
C VAL A 100 -11.47 -2.02 -14.19
N PHE A 101 -12.01 -0.93 -13.62
CA PHE A 101 -13.07 -1.01 -12.61
C PHE A 101 -14.46 -0.61 -13.12
N SER A 102 -14.57 -0.09 -14.34
CA SER A 102 -15.81 0.46 -14.91
C SER A 102 -16.41 1.63 -14.09
N GLU A 103 -15.61 2.26 -13.25
CA GLU A 103 -15.98 3.34 -12.32
C GLU A 103 -15.13 4.58 -12.59
N ALA A 104 -15.56 5.72 -12.03
CA ALA A 104 -14.73 6.93 -12.03
C ALA A 104 -13.54 6.77 -11.08
N ALA A 105 -12.37 7.24 -11.50
CA ALA A 105 -11.20 7.27 -10.62
C ALA A 105 -11.46 8.19 -9.41
N PRO A 106 -10.98 7.84 -8.21
CA PRO A 106 -10.99 8.77 -7.10
C PRO A 106 -10.16 10.01 -7.44
N PRO A 107 -10.48 11.16 -6.83
CA PRO A 107 -9.74 12.39 -7.09
C PRO A 107 -8.27 12.24 -6.71
N ALA A 108 -7.38 12.94 -7.43
CA ALA A 108 -5.96 13.02 -7.07
C ALA A 108 -5.78 13.49 -5.61
N ALA A 109 -4.69 13.09 -4.98
CA ALA A 109 -4.34 13.59 -3.66
C ALA A 109 -4.14 15.12 -3.70
N ALA A 110 -4.60 15.81 -2.65
CA ALA A 110 -4.62 17.27 -2.60
C ALA A 110 -3.21 17.93 -2.48
N ALA A 111 -2.15 17.13 -2.42
CA ALA A 111 -0.79 17.61 -2.33
C ALA A 111 -0.04 17.34 -3.64
N ASP A 112 0.78 18.30 -4.08
CA ASP A 112 1.71 18.12 -5.18
C ASP A 112 2.88 17.24 -4.70
N LEU A 113 2.62 15.95 -4.60
CA LEU A 113 3.56 14.96 -4.08
C LEU A 113 4.43 14.43 -5.22
N ASN A 114 5.63 14.99 -5.32
CA ASN A 114 6.69 14.36 -6.11
C ASN A 114 7.03 12.99 -5.49
N ARG A 115 7.10 11.96 -6.33
CA ARG A 115 7.40 10.59 -5.92
C ARG A 115 8.69 10.49 -5.10
N LEU A 116 9.77 11.14 -5.51
CA LEU A 116 11.05 11.11 -4.78
C LEU A 116 10.94 11.74 -3.39
N THR A 117 10.22 12.84 -3.27
CA THR A 117 9.96 13.50 -2.00
C THR A 117 9.13 12.60 -1.08
N LEU A 118 8.11 11.92 -1.63
CA LEU A 118 7.30 10.98 -0.89
C LEU A 118 8.13 9.79 -0.39
N GLU A 119 8.91 9.15 -1.27
CA GLU A 119 9.77 8.02 -0.91
C GLU A 119 10.72 8.40 0.22
N GLN A 120 11.42 9.52 0.11
CA GLN A 120 12.35 10.00 1.15
C GLN A 120 11.64 10.31 2.47
N GLN A 121 10.48 10.93 2.42
CA GLN A 121 9.69 11.25 3.61
C GLN A 121 9.20 9.98 4.32
N LEU A 122 8.77 8.98 3.57
CA LEU A 122 8.35 7.69 4.12
C LEU A 122 9.54 6.93 4.74
N ILE A 123 10.72 6.96 4.13
CA ILE A 123 11.94 6.40 4.71
C ILE A 123 12.28 7.10 6.04
N ASN A 124 12.20 8.42 6.09
CA ASN A 124 12.44 9.18 7.32
C ASN A 124 11.41 8.84 8.41
N ALA A 125 10.13 8.78 8.06
CA ALA A 125 9.06 8.43 8.99
C ALA A 125 9.24 7.01 9.56
N MET A 126 9.66 6.07 8.72
CA MET A 126 9.98 4.70 9.14
C MET A 126 11.16 4.68 10.12
N ALA A 127 12.23 5.43 9.86
CA ALA A 127 13.38 5.52 10.76
C ALA A 127 13.00 6.13 12.13
N ILE A 128 12.09 7.10 12.15
CA ILE A 128 11.56 7.69 13.39
C ILE A 128 10.68 6.69 14.15
N ALA A 129 9.87 5.91 13.46
CA ALA A 129 8.96 4.94 14.08
C ALA A 129 9.71 3.76 14.74
N TRP A 130 10.89 3.40 14.22
CA TRP A 130 11.73 2.34 14.77
C TRP A 130 13.17 2.85 15.01
N PRO A 131 13.39 3.68 16.04
CA PRO A 131 14.68 4.33 16.29
C PRO A 131 15.80 3.36 16.70
N ASP A 132 15.44 2.20 17.24
CA ASP A 132 16.38 1.16 17.67
C ASP A 132 16.79 0.22 16.52
N VAL A 133 16.29 0.44 15.31
CA VAL A 133 16.63 -0.35 14.11
C VAL A 133 17.66 0.41 13.29
N ALA A 134 18.77 -0.24 12.99
CA ALA A 134 19.73 0.28 12.01
C ALA A 134 19.16 0.03 10.60
N TRP A 135 18.83 1.12 9.91
CA TRP A 135 18.32 1.08 8.55
C TRP A 135 19.45 1.24 7.54
N GLU A 136 19.47 0.40 6.53
CA GLU A 136 20.41 0.46 5.43
C GLU A 136 19.65 0.40 4.11
N GLU A 137 19.96 1.27 3.17
CA GLU A 137 19.44 1.22 1.82
C GLU A 137 20.27 0.25 0.98
N VAL A 138 19.67 -0.86 0.60
CA VAL A 138 20.34 -1.92 -0.17
C VAL A 138 19.55 -2.16 -1.46
N PRO A 139 20.17 -1.99 -2.64
CA PRO A 139 19.54 -2.36 -3.89
C PRO A 139 19.36 -3.88 -3.98
N LEU A 140 18.32 -4.32 -4.68
CA LEU A 140 18.17 -5.74 -4.99
C LEU A 140 19.40 -6.26 -5.73
N SER A 141 19.90 -7.40 -5.31
CA SER A 141 20.94 -8.14 -6.01
C SER A 141 20.46 -8.62 -7.39
N ASP A 142 21.38 -8.97 -8.26
CA ASP A 142 21.02 -9.48 -9.59
C ASP A 142 20.23 -10.79 -9.52
N ASP A 143 20.57 -11.65 -8.54
CA ASP A 143 19.83 -12.90 -8.29
C ASP A 143 18.40 -12.65 -7.80
N GLU A 144 18.20 -11.68 -6.91
CA GLU A 144 16.86 -11.28 -6.44
C GLU A 144 16.04 -10.67 -7.58
N ARG A 145 16.63 -9.83 -8.40
CA ARG A 145 15.97 -9.27 -9.60
C ARG A 145 15.54 -10.39 -10.55
N ALA A 146 16.43 -11.32 -10.84
CA ALA A 146 16.13 -12.46 -11.71
C ALA A 146 14.99 -13.33 -11.16
N GLN A 147 14.95 -13.56 -9.84
CA GLN A 147 13.86 -14.28 -9.17
C GLN A 147 12.52 -13.53 -9.28
N VAL A 148 12.50 -12.21 -9.07
CA VAL A 148 11.30 -11.37 -9.21
C VAL A 148 10.77 -11.45 -10.65
N GLU A 149 11.65 -11.30 -11.64
CA GLU A 149 11.27 -11.39 -13.05
C GLU A 149 10.75 -12.78 -13.46
N ALA A 150 11.37 -13.85 -12.94
CA ALA A 150 10.92 -15.21 -13.21
C ALA A 150 9.52 -15.45 -12.64
N ARG A 151 9.25 -15.01 -11.41
CA ARG A 151 7.92 -15.12 -10.79
C ARG A 151 6.87 -14.28 -11.51
N SER A 152 7.18 -13.05 -11.84
CA SER A 152 6.27 -12.17 -12.59
C SER A 152 5.85 -12.78 -13.93
N ARG A 153 6.77 -13.46 -14.62
CA ARG A 153 6.44 -14.18 -15.87
C ARG A 153 5.55 -15.40 -15.65
N SER A 154 5.76 -16.18 -14.57
CA SER A 154 4.93 -17.34 -14.27
C SER A 154 3.50 -16.94 -13.89
N ASP A 155 3.36 -15.93 -13.03
CA ASP A 155 2.05 -15.47 -12.58
C ASP A 155 1.24 -14.87 -13.74
N CYS A 156 1.88 -14.10 -14.63
CA CYS A 156 1.22 -13.59 -15.84
C CYS A 156 0.77 -14.72 -16.80
N SER A 157 1.48 -15.84 -16.85
CA SER A 157 1.09 -16.97 -17.71
C SER A 157 -0.12 -17.75 -17.17
N GLU A 158 -0.31 -17.83 -15.86
CA GLU A 158 -1.50 -18.42 -15.23
C GLU A 158 -2.77 -17.59 -15.50
N PHE A 159 -2.65 -16.26 -15.56
CA PHE A 159 -3.77 -15.37 -15.87
C PHE A 159 -4.09 -15.26 -17.37
N ALA A 160 -3.13 -15.53 -18.25
CA ALA A 160 -3.33 -15.51 -19.72
C ALA A 160 -4.21 -16.67 -20.23
N GLY A 161 -4.50 -17.68 -19.41
CA GLY A 161 -5.37 -18.80 -19.71
C GLY A 161 -6.85 -18.62 -19.33
N ILE A 162 -7.22 -17.48 -18.75
CA ILE A 162 -8.62 -17.17 -18.44
C ILE A 162 -9.21 -16.51 -19.68
N ASP A 163 -9.85 -17.32 -20.50
CA ASP A 163 -10.57 -16.89 -21.69
C ASP A 163 -11.66 -15.88 -21.28
N ALA A 164 -11.52 -14.65 -21.76
CA ALA A 164 -12.48 -13.58 -21.53
C ALA A 164 -13.72 -13.83 -22.41
N THR A 165 -14.43 -14.91 -22.14
CA THR A 165 -15.74 -15.20 -22.72
C THR A 165 -16.79 -15.08 -21.63
N ILE A 166 -17.18 -13.86 -21.32
CA ILE A 166 -18.48 -13.53 -20.72
C ILE A 166 -19.04 -12.32 -21.46
#